data_a25c96b77e5b77960c9afa4dd36eae2c
#
_entry.id   a25c96b77e5b77960c9afa4dd36eae2c
#
_cell.length_a   1.000
_cell.length_b   1.000
_cell.length_c   1.000
_cell.angle_alpha   90.00
_cell.angle_beta   90.00
_cell.angle_gamma   90.00
#
_symmetry.space_group_name_H-M   'P 1'
#
loop_
_entity.id
_entity.type
_entity.pdbx_description
1 polymer ?
#
loop_
_entity_poly.entity_id
_entity_poly.type
_entity_poly.pdbx_seq_one_letter_code
_entity_poly.pdbx_strand_id
1 'polypeptide(L)'
;MINGAHIIVYSKDAEADKAFIKNVLKFKYVDVHEGWLIFKLPPSEVAVHPSDDNDRHDFYLMTDDLDAEMAGLKRAGAVCEDVSQQAWGRVTRIKLPGGGTLGLYEPRHERP
;
A
#
# COMPACT_ATOMS: atom_id res chain seq x y z
N MET A 1 -26.18 -2.14 1.32
CA MET A 1 -25.23 -1.23 0.66
C MET A 1 -23.82 -1.67 0.99
N ILE A 2 -22.97 -1.80 0.01
CA ILE A 2 -21.53 -2.03 0.24
C ILE A 2 -20.93 -0.71 0.75
N ASN A 3 -20.21 -0.72 1.87
CA ASN A 3 -19.76 0.50 2.54
C ASN A 3 -18.25 0.50 2.91
N GLY A 4 -17.48 -0.46 2.39
CA GLY A 4 -16.04 -0.50 2.64
C GLY A 4 -15.35 -1.62 1.91
N ALA A 5 -14.04 -1.69 2.08
CA ALA A 5 -13.21 -2.78 1.58
C ALA A 5 -12.20 -3.19 2.66
N HIS A 6 -11.82 -4.45 2.67
CA HIS A 6 -10.84 -5.01 3.58
C HIS A 6 -9.76 -5.71 2.76
N ILE A 7 -8.51 -5.37 3.00
CA ILE A 7 -7.37 -5.92 2.27
C ILE A 7 -6.48 -6.64 3.26
N ILE A 8 -6.01 -7.83 2.88
CA ILE A 8 -5.11 -8.63 3.72
C ILE A 8 -3.75 -8.71 3.04
N VAL A 9 -2.71 -8.37 3.79
CA VAL A 9 -1.33 -8.56 3.37
C VAL A 9 -0.78 -9.77 4.11
N TYR A 10 -0.46 -10.81 3.37
CA TYR A 10 0.16 -12.00 3.93
C TYR A 10 1.67 -11.78 4.04
N SER A 11 2.26 -12.12 5.18
CA SER A 11 3.67 -11.82 5.45
C SER A 11 4.34 -12.97 6.21
N LYS A 12 5.60 -13.21 5.88
CA LYS A 12 6.44 -14.16 6.63
C LYS A 12 6.89 -13.59 7.97
N ASP A 13 6.80 -12.27 8.13
CA ASP A 13 7.08 -11.59 9.41
C ASP A 13 5.99 -10.54 9.66
N ALA A 14 4.82 -11.04 10.07
CA ALA A 14 3.64 -10.20 10.25
C ALA A 14 3.85 -9.12 11.32
N GLU A 15 4.58 -9.44 12.39
CA GLU A 15 4.81 -8.47 13.47
C GLU A 15 5.68 -7.29 12.99
N ALA A 16 6.72 -7.55 12.19
CA ALA A 16 7.56 -6.49 11.61
C ALA A 16 6.76 -5.63 10.64
N ASP A 17 5.92 -6.23 9.80
CA ASP A 17 5.10 -5.50 8.85
C ASP A 17 4.03 -4.64 9.54
N LYS A 18 3.39 -5.14 10.59
CA LYS A 18 2.46 -4.36 11.41
C LYS A 18 3.15 -3.15 12.04
N ALA A 19 4.33 -3.35 12.61
CA ALA A 19 5.11 -2.26 13.19
C ALA A 19 5.49 -1.20 12.13
N PHE A 20 5.81 -1.62 10.92
CA PHE A 20 6.09 -0.73 9.80
C PHE A 20 4.89 0.14 9.45
N ILE A 21 3.71 -0.46 9.27
CA ILE A 21 2.49 0.28 8.94
C ILE A 21 2.14 1.26 10.07
N LYS A 22 2.29 0.83 11.33
CA LYS A 22 2.01 1.65 12.49
C LYS A 22 2.98 2.83 12.64
N ASN A 23 4.28 2.58 12.52
CA ASN A 23 5.33 3.53 12.90
C ASN A 23 5.90 4.33 11.73
N VAL A 24 5.93 3.77 10.51
CA VAL A 24 6.45 4.44 9.32
C VAL A 24 5.32 5.08 8.50
N LEU A 25 4.29 4.32 8.14
CA LEU A 25 3.14 4.83 7.41
C LEU A 25 2.18 5.62 8.31
N LYS A 26 2.19 5.34 9.61
CA LYS A 26 1.41 6.04 10.66
C LYS A 26 -0.10 5.97 10.41
N PHE A 27 -0.59 4.88 9.87
CA PHE A 27 -2.02 4.67 9.73
C PHE A 27 -2.64 4.41 11.09
N LYS A 28 -3.82 4.96 11.30
CA LYS A 28 -4.64 4.66 12.49
C LYS A 28 -5.07 3.20 12.47
N TYR A 29 -5.23 2.62 13.64
CA TYR A 29 -5.60 1.21 13.75
C TYR A 29 -6.49 0.96 14.97
N VAL A 30 -7.14 -0.19 14.96
CA VAL A 30 -7.78 -0.78 16.15
C VAL A 30 -7.13 -2.13 16.43
N ASP A 31 -7.01 -2.47 17.68
CA ASP A 31 -6.58 -3.81 18.11
C ASP A 31 -7.84 -4.61 18.46
N VAL A 32 -8.19 -5.57 17.59
CA VAL A 32 -9.42 -6.34 17.76
C VAL A 32 -9.22 -7.56 18.67
N HIS A 33 -7.98 -8.03 18.85
CA HIS A 33 -7.64 -9.11 19.77
C HIS A 33 -6.11 -9.29 19.86
N GLU A 34 -5.51 -8.97 21.01
CA GLU A 34 -4.12 -9.29 21.38
C GLU A 34 -3.09 -9.10 20.26
N GLY A 35 -3.04 -7.90 19.65
CA GLY A 35 -2.10 -7.57 18.58
C GLY A 35 -2.62 -7.83 17.18
N TRP A 36 -3.87 -8.23 17.03
CA TRP A 36 -4.51 -8.31 15.73
C TRP A 36 -4.96 -6.91 15.31
N LEU A 37 -4.06 -6.19 14.64
CA LEU A 37 -4.28 -4.81 14.24
C LEU A 37 -5.00 -4.75 12.88
N ILE A 38 -6.03 -3.91 12.82
CA ILE A 38 -6.69 -3.54 11.56
C ILE A 38 -6.47 -2.05 11.34
N PHE A 39 -5.83 -1.71 10.23
CA PHE A 39 -5.43 -0.34 9.92
C PHE A 39 -6.47 0.36 9.04
N LYS A 40 -6.70 1.62 9.32
CA LYS A 40 -7.55 2.47 8.49
C LYS A 40 -6.77 2.89 7.25
N LEU A 41 -7.36 2.64 6.08
CA LEU A 41 -6.81 3.09 4.80
C LEU A 41 -7.43 4.44 4.40
N PRO A 42 -6.73 5.21 3.54
CA PRO A 42 -7.33 6.32 2.81
C PRO A 42 -8.50 5.83 1.92
N PRO A 43 -9.32 6.74 1.37
CA PRO A 43 -10.33 6.37 0.38
C PRO A 43 -9.72 5.55 -0.76
N SER A 44 -10.45 4.56 -1.26
CA SER A 44 -9.93 3.60 -2.22
C SER A 44 -10.81 3.48 -3.46
N GLU A 45 -10.23 2.93 -4.51
CA GLU A 45 -10.88 2.71 -5.81
C GLU A 45 -10.55 1.32 -6.31
N VAL A 46 -11.32 0.80 -7.28
CA VAL A 46 -11.06 -0.49 -7.90
C VAL A 46 -11.04 -0.35 -9.42
N ALA A 47 -10.07 -1.01 -10.05
CA ALA A 47 -10.01 -1.17 -11.49
C ALA A 47 -10.00 -2.66 -11.83
N VAL A 48 -10.56 -3.02 -12.99
CA VAL A 48 -10.60 -4.40 -13.47
C VAL A 48 -9.73 -4.49 -14.72
N HIS A 49 -8.73 -5.38 -14.69
CA HIS A 49 -7.84 -5.62 -15.80
C HIS A 49 -8.05 -7.01 -16.39
N PRO A 50 -7.95 -7.18 -17.72
CA PRO A 50 -7.92 -8.50 -18.33
C PRO A 50 -6.74 -9.31 -17.79
N SER A 51 -6.96 -10.60 -17.58
CA SER A 51 -5.93 -11.52 -17.10
C SER A 51 -6.32 -12.94 -17.45
N ASP A 52 -5.33 -13.82 -17.59
CA ASP A 52 -5.56 -15.25 -17.74
C ASP A 52 -5.86 -15.92 -16.39
N ASP A 53 -5.56 -15.25 -15.29
CA ASP A 53 -5.78 -15.74 -13.92
C ASP A 53 -6.92 -15.00 -13.26
N ASN A 54 -7.71 -15.71 -12.44
CA ASN A 54 -8.69 -15.15 -11.54
C ASN A 54 -8.14 -15.06 -10.12
N ASP A 55 -8.85 -14.34 -9.25
CA ASP A 55 -8.60 -14.30 -7.80
C ASP A 55 -7.22 -13.74 -7.40
N ARG A 56 -6.55 -13.05 -8.32
CA ARG A 56 -5.37 -12.24 -8.01
C ARG A 56 -5.79 -10.78 -7.86
N HIS A 57 -5.29 -10.14 -6.81
CA HIS A 57 -5.58 -8.73 -6.52
C HIS A 57 -4.26 -8.01 -6.23
N ASP A 58 -4.05 -6.87 -6.88
CA ASP A 58 -2.94 -6.00 -6.60
C ASP A 58 -3.40 -4.87 -5.67
N PHE A 59 -2.56 -4.51 -4.73
CA PHE A 59 -2.83 -3.45 -3.79
C PHE A 59 -1.83 -2.32 -3.95
N TYR A 60 -2.34 -1.10 -4.11
CA TYR A 60 -1.52 0.11 -4.19
C TYR A 60 -2.01 1.15 -3.20
N LEU A 61 -1.08 1.77 -2.50
CA LEU A 61 -1.32 3.06 -1.87
C LEU A 61 -1.25 4.14 -2.95
N MET A 62 -1.95 5.24 -2.75
CA MET A 62 -2.00 6.34 -3.73
C MET A 62 -1.49 7.62 -3.10
N THR A 63 -0.85 8.46 -3.92
CA THR A 63 -0.38 9.78 -3.53
C THR A 63 -0.53 10.76 -4.71
N ASP A 64 -0.65 12.03 -4.40
CA ASP A 64 -0.64 13.08 -5.43
C ASP A 64 0.79 13.54 -5.76
N ASP A 65 1.79 13.17 -4.94
CA ASP A 65 3.19 13.56 -5.12
C ASP A 65 4.10 12.39 -4.72
N LEU A 66 4.45 11.57 -5.71
CA LEU A 66 5.27 10.38 -5.48
C LEU A 66 6.67 10.73 -4.98
N ASP A 67 7.29 11.76 -5.54
CA ASP A 67 8.66 12.13 -5.16
C ASP A 67 8.72 12.60 -3.70
N ALA A 68 7.76 13.39 -3.26
CA ALA A 68 7.68 13.84 -1.87
C ALA A 68 7.43 12.67 -0.91
N GLU A 69 6.53 11.73 -1.27
CA GLU A 69 6.26 10.55 -0.44
C GLU A 69 7.49 9.65 -0.33
N MET A 70 8.18 9.40 -1.44
CA MET A 70 9.40 8.58 -1.44
C MET A 70 10.51 9.22 -0.60
N ALA A 71 10.67 10.54 -0.68
CA ALA A 71 11.64 11.26 0.15
C ALA A 71 11.31 11.14 1.65
N GLY A 72 10.04 11.26 2.02
CA GLY A 72 9.58 11.07 3.39
C GLY A 72 9.80 9.65 3.91
N LEU A 73 9.50 8.66 3.10
CA LEU A 73 9.72 7.25 3.44
C LEU A 73 11.21 6.96 3.63
N LYS A 74 12.06 7.48 2.75
CA LYS A 74 13.52 7.33 2.86
C LYS A 74 14.04 7.93 4.16
N ARG A 75 13.57 9.13 4.54
CA ARG A 75 13.94 9.75 5.83
C ARG A 75 13.52 8.90 7.03
N ALA A 76 12.41 8.17 6.91
CA ALA A 76 11.92 7.27 7.95
C ALA A 76 12.58 5.88 7.92
N GLY A 77 13.56 5.66 7.04
CA GLY A 77 14.31 4.41 6.95
C GLY A 77 13.73 3.37 5.99
N ALA A 78 12.68 3.69 5.25
CA ALA A 78 12.10 2.77 4.27
C ALA A 78 12.89 2.79 2.96
N VAL A 79 12.82 1.69 2.22
CA VAL A 79 13.46 1.53 0.90
C VAL A 79 12.36 1.35 -0.14
N CYS A 80 12.45 2.16 -1.20
CA CYS A 80 11.56 2.04 -2.37
C CYS A 80 12.35 1.53 -3.57
N GLU A 81 11.67 0.78 -4.44
CA GLU A 81 12.23 0.37 -5.74
C GLU A 81 12.31 1.57 -6.69
N ASP A 82 12.98 1.40 -7.83
CA ASP A 82 13.05 2.42 -8.87
C ASP A 82 11.65 2.72 -9.40
N VAL A 83 11.41 4.00 -9.72
CA VAL A 83 10.12 4.45 -10.26
C VAL A 83 9.91 3.90 -11.67
N SER A 84 8.76 3.29 -11.89
CA SER A 84 8.28 2.84 -13.20
C SER A 84 7.30 3.87 -13.76
N GLN A 85 7.52 4.30 -14.99
CA GLN A 85 6.62 5.20 -15.72
C GLN A 85 5.60 4.36 -16.49
N GLN A 86 4.32 4.54 -16.18
CA GLN A 86 3.22 3.89 -16.87
C GLN A 86 2.30 4.94 -17.50
N ALA A 87 1.51 4.53 -18.51
CA ALA A 87 0.54 5.45 -19.12
C ALA A 87 -0.47 5.99 -18.09
N TRP A 88 -0.81 5.19 -17.10
CA TRP A 88 -1.81 5.52 -16.06
C TRP A 88 -1.20 6.14 -14.80
N GLY A 89 0.11 6.22 -14.68
CA GLY A 89 0.76 6.85 -13.55
C GLY A 89 2.21 6.46 -13.35
N ARG A 90 2.77 6.96 -12.27
CA ARG A 90 4.14 6.64 -11.81
C ARG A 90 4.04 5.71 -10.61
N VAL A 91 4.83 4.65 -10.61
CA VAL A 91 4.72 3.58 -9.61
C VAL A 91 6.06 3.26 -9.00
N THR A 92 6.08 3.04 -7.70
CA THR A 92 7.16 2.36 -6.99
C THR A 92 6.61 1.26 -6.11
N ARG A 93 7.48 0.49 -5.49
CA ARG A 93 7.12 -0.46 -4.45
C ARG A 93 7.94 -0.18 -3.21
N ILE A 94 7.25 -0.12 -2.08
CA ILE A 94 7.87 0.06 -0.76
C ILE A 94 8.23 -1.32 -0.25
N LYS A 95 9.49 -1.53 0.11
CA LYS A 95 9.94 -2.80 0.70
C LYS A 95 9.47 -2.91 2.13
N LEU A 96 8.86 -4.04 2.48
CA LEU A 96 8.43 -4.35 3.83
C LEU A 96 9.49 -5.16 4.56
N PRO A 97 9.63 -4.99 5.88
CA PRO A 97 10.61 -5.77 6.67
C PRO A 97 10.44 -7.29 6.55
N GLY A 98 9.22 -7.78 6.34
CA GLY A 98 8.94 -9.20 6.16
C GLY A 98 9.35 -9.78 4.80
N GLY A 99 9.86 -8.94 3.88
CA GLY A 99 10.34 -9.35 2.56
C GLY A 99 9.37 -9.13 1.40
N GLY A 100 8.12 -8.75 1.69
CA GLY A 100 7.14 -8.37 0.68
C GLY A 100 7.25 -6.91 0.27
N THR A 101 6.28 -6.43 -0.51
CA THR A 101 6.22 -5.04 -0.95
C THR A 101 4.80 -4.51 -0.89
N LEU A 102 4.69 -3.18 -0.76
CA LEU A 102 3.45 -2.44 -1.01
C LEU A 102 3.64 -1.56 -2.23
N GLY A 103 2.68 -1.60 -3.15
CA GLY A 103 2.67 -0.67 -4.27
C GLY A 103 2.34 0.75 -3.80
N LEU A 104 2.97 1.74 -4.41
CA LEU A 104 2.69 3.15 -4.20
C LEU A 104 2.67 3.82 -5.55
N TYR A 105 1.58 4.55 -5.88
CA TYR A 105 1.52 5.21 -7.18
C TYR A 105 0.87 6.59 -7.13
N GLU A 106 1.32 7.39 -8.08
CA GLU A 106 0.78 8.71 -8.38
C GLU A 106 -0.02 8.59 -9.67
N PRO A 107 -1.35 8.67 -9.62
CA PRO A 107 -2.17 8.48 -10.81
C PRO A 107 -2.05 9.64 -11.80
N ARG A 108 -2.15 9.33 -13.09
CA ARG A 108 -2.35 10.30 -14.17
C ARG A 108 -3.80 10.34 -14.63
N HIS A 109 -4.61 9.44 -14.13
CA HIS A 109 -6.05 9.41 -14.40
C HIS A 109 -6.80 10.22 -13.37
N GLU A 110 -8.03 10.62 -13.71
CA GLU A 110 -8.95 11.24 -12.76
C GLU A 110 -9.36 10.20 -11.70
N ARG A 111 -9.49 10.64 -10.46
CA ARG A 111 -10.03 9.80 -9.40
C ARG A 111 -11.56 9.89 -9.39
N PRO A 112 -12.27 8.75 -9.25
CA PRO A 112 -13.72 8.78 -9.10
C PRO A 112 -14.18 9.44 -7.81
#